data_46686cfefc75695c31aa7eb1c9dac5df
#
_entry.id   46686cfefc75695c31aa7eb1c9dac5df
#
_cell.length_a   1.000
_cell.length_b   1.000
_cell.length_c   1.000
_cell.angle_alpha   90.00
_cell.angle_beta   90.00
_cell.angle_gamma   90.00
#
_symmetry.space_group_name_H-M   'P 1'
#
loop_
_entity.id
_entity.type
_entity.pdbx_description
1 polymer ?
#
loop_
_entity_poly.entity_id
_entity_poly.type
_entity_poly.pdbx_seq_one_letter_code
_entity_poly.pdbx_strand_id
1 'polypeptide(L)'
;MGLPHRSVFVGMTALTMLAAAASPAAAAEPTGAIRAAGGPTAVADSYIVVLKDNAVAPSRVTETAQRLTARHGGTVARTWRAALRGFELTVGAKAAARIAADPAVAYVEQNHTVSIAGTQTNPPSWGLDRIDQRNLPLNSSYTYPNTASNVRAYIIDTGVLFGHNDFGGRAVSGFDAVDGGSADDCNGHGTHVAGTVGGSSYGVAKGVQIVGVRVLNCQGSGTNAQVVSGIDWVTANAVKPAVANMSLGGSANSSIDTAVTNSINSGITYAVAAGNGDILGNRQNACNYSPARVASAITVGATQNNDAAASFSNYGTCVDILAPGVNITSAWYTGSTATNTISGTSMASPHVAGAAALVLSANPSWTPQQVRDSLVNNATPNVVTNVGTGTPNRLLYVVNGTTPPPTNDFSVSVSPTSGSTAPGGSVTATVATATTNGSAQSVSLAASGLPSGATASFNPATVTSGGSSTLTITTSASTPAGTYAVTISGTAASGTKTATYSLTVTGAGGCTGAGQKLGNPGFESGNTVWSSTSGVIGQYGSSGQPP
;
A
#
# COMPACT_ATOMS: atom_id res chain seq x y z
N MET A 1 36.67 -46.09 -68.56
CA MET A 1 35.81 -46.62 -69.67
C MET A 1 34.50 -47.07 -69.03
N GLY A 2 33.37 -46.61 -69.56
CA GLY A 2 32.07 -47.26 -69.39
C GLY A 2 31.10 -46.62 -68.39
N LEU A 3 30.44 -45.56 -68.81
CA LEU A 3 29.01 -45.34 -68.49
C LEU A 3 28.23 -46.39 -69.31
N PRO A 4 26.99 -46.83 -68.96
CA PRO A 4 25.82 -45.96 -68.84
C PRO A 4 24.64 -46.49 -67.97
N HIS A 5 23.63 -45.76 -68.03
CA HIS A 5 22.15 -45.93 -68.08
C HIS A 5 21.31 -45.51 -66.88
N ARG A 6 20.56 -44.46 -67.17
CA ARG A 6 19.38 -43.95 -66.45
C ARG A 6 18.22 -44.95 -66.54
N SER A 7 17.50 -45.10 -65.48
CA SER A 7 16.08 -45.50 -65.52
C SER A 7 15.30 -44.59 -64.56
N VAL A 8 14.34 -43.89 -65.13
CA VAL A 8 13.36 -43.00 -64.45
C VAL A 8 12.26 -43.90 -63.91
N PHE A 9 12.01 -43.82 -62.58
CA PHE A 9 10.78 -44.35 -62.02
C PHE A 9 9.99 -43.16 -61.48
N VAL A 10 8.81 -42.97 -62.07
CA VAL A 10 7.77 -42.06 -61.57
C VAL A 10 7.07 -42.74 -60.38
N GLY A 11 7.28 -42.24 -59.20
CA GLY A 11 6.58 -42.66 -57.95
C GLY A 11 5.52 -41.66 -57.59
N MET A 12 4.28 -42.08 -57.64
CA MET A 12 3.08 -41.38 -57.27
C MET A 12 3.02 -41.32 -55.71
N THR A 13 3.29 -40.17 -55.11
CA THR A 13 3.15 -39.96 -53.66
C THR A 13 1.69 -39.69 -53.32
N ALA A 14 1.08 -40.62 -52.63
CA ALA A 14 -0.22 -40.42 -51.95
C ALA A 14 -0.03 -39.54 -50.71
N LEU A 15 -0.66 -38.37 -50.70
CA LEU A 15 -0.70 -37.42 -49.57
C LEU A 15 -1.75 -37.89 -48.54
N THR A 16 -1.32 -38.59 -47.51
CA THR A 16 -2.19 -38.89 -46.35
C THR A 16 -2.29 -37.65 -45.46
N MET A 17 -3.44 -36.98 -45.45
CA MET A 17 -3.79 -35.95 -44.46
C MET A 17 -3.98 -36.62 -43.11
N LEU A 18 -3.02 -36.37 -42.21
CA LEU A 18 -3.16 -36.69 -40.77
C LEU A 18 -3.99 -35.60 -40.14
N ALA A 19 -5.27 -35.85 -39.84
CA ALA A 19 -6.11 -34.98 -39.03
C ALA A 19 -5.61 -35.06 -37.58
N ALA A 20 -4.90 -34.05 -37.14
CA ALA A 20 -4.57 -33.86 -35.72
C ALA A 20 -5.87 -33.53 -34.98
N ALA A 21 -6.39 -34.48 -34.22
CA ALA A 21 -7.46 -34.25 -33.28
C ALA A 21 -6.90 -33.33 -32.16
N ALA A 22 -7.33 -32.06 -32.15
CA ALA A 22 -7.07 -31.16 -31.03
C ALA A 22 -7.80 -31.72 -29.78
N SER A 23 -7.03 -32.19 -28.80
CA SER A 23 -7.57 -32.52 -27.50
C SER A 23 -8.20 -31.25 -26.89
N PRO A 24 -9.42 -31.31 -26.33
CA PRO A 24 -10.00 -30.16 -25.68
C PRO A 24 -9.11 -29.78 -24.50
N ALA A 25 -8.68 -28.50 -24.46
CA ALA A 25 -7.99 -27.96 -23.30
C ALA A 25 -8.86 -28.18 -22.05
N ALA A 26 -8.34 -28.92 -21.08
CA ALA A 26 -9.04 -29.13 -19.82
C ALA A 26 -9.28 -27.75 -19.19
N ALA A 27 -10.53 -27.43 -18.90
CA ALA A 27 -10.89 -26.20 -18.20
C ALA A 27 -10.15 -26.17 -16.86
N ALA A 28 -9.50 -25.02 -16.56
CA ALA A 28 -8.80 -24.86 -15.28
C ALA A 28 -9.80 -25.05 -14.13
N GLU A 29 -9.44 -25.88 -13.15
CA GLU A 29 -10.27 -26.07 -11.97
C GLU A 29 -10.45 -24.75 -11.19
N PRO A 30 -11.66 -24.43 -10.69
CA PRO A 30 -11.91 -23.21 -9.94
C PRO A 30 -11.02 -23.15 -8.68
N THR A 31 -10.51 -21.97 -8.37
CA THR A 31 -9.69 -21.73 -7.18
C THR A 31 -10.29 -20.64 -6.32
N GLY A 32 -10.22 -20.80 -4.97
CA GLY A 32 -10.60 -19.80 -3.99
C GLY A 32 -9.39 -19.14 -3.36
N ALA A 33 -9.59 -17.98 -2.74
CA ALA A 33 -8.55 -17.27 -2.01
C ALA A 33 -8.20 -17.97 -0.68
N ILE A 34 -6.92 -18.03 -0.34
CA ILE A 34 -6.42 -18.50 0.95
C ILE A 34 -6.28 -17.27 1.86
N ARG A 35 -6.90 -17.29 3.03
CA ARG A 35 -6.78 -16.24 4.04
C ARG A 35 -5.41 -16.31 4.71
N ALA A 36 -4.88 -15.18 5.16
CA ALA A 36 -3.61 -15.05 5.86
C ALA A 36 -2.45 -15.83 5.20
N ALA A 37 -2.39 -15.87 3.87
CA ALA A 37 -1.38 -16.64 3.14
C ALA A 37 0.01 -16.04 3.32
N GLY A 38 0.98 -16.89 3.69
CA GLY A 38 2.39 -16.50 3.87
C GLY A 38 2.66 -15.80 5.20
N GLY A 39 3.82 -15.17 5.32
CA GLY A 39 4.29 -14.52 6.56
C GLY A 39 5.20 -15.41 7.39
N PRO A 40 5.90 -14.83 8.39
CA PRO A 40 6.98 -15.51 9.12
C PRO A 40 6.50 -16.61 10.09
N THR A 41 5.23 -16.54 10.48
CA THR A 41 4.60 -17.54 11.34
C THR A 41 3.86 -18.61 10.54
N ALA A 42 3.80 -18.48 9.21
CA ALA A 42 3.13 -19.46 8.36
C ALA A 42 3.80 -20.83 8.45
N VAL A 43 3.03 -21.85 8.75
CA VAL A 43 3.48 -23.23 8.72
C VAL A 43 3.42 -23.69 7.26
N ALA A 44 4.59 -24.02 6.70
CA ALA A 44 4.69 -24.43 5.30
C ALA A 44 3.73 -25.59 4.99
N ASP A 45 2.99 -25.44 3.88
CA ASP A 45 2.03 -26.44 3.39
C ASP A 45 0.94 -26.88 4.38
N SER A 46 0.72 -26.13 5.48
CA SER A 46 -0.33 -26.40 6.47
C SER A 46 -1.44 -25.37 6.40
N TYR A 47 -2.70 -25.85 6.41
CA TYR A 47 -3.89 -25.02 6.25
C TYR A 47 -5.00 -25.44 7.21
N ILE A 48 -5.79 -24.47 7.65
CA ILE A 48 -7.04 -24.67 8.37
C ILE A 48 -8.19 -24.54 7.38
N VAL A 49 -8.91 -25.64 7.14
CA VAL A 49 -10.10 -25.67 6.29
C VAL A 49 -11.33 -25.56 7.17
N VAL A 50 -12.10 -24.50 7.01
CA VAL A 50 -13.36 -24.27 7.73
C VAL A 50 -14.54 -24.58 6.83
N LEU A 51 -15.43 -25.43 7.32
CA LEU A 51 -16.60 -25.89 6.60
C LEU A 51 -17.82 -25.02 6.92
N LYS A 52 -18.75 -24.90 5.97
CA LYS A 52 -20.02 -24.16 6.17
C LYS A 52 -20.94 -24.92 7.10
N ASP A 53 -21.42 -24.27 8.13
CA ASP A 53 -22.33 -24.85 9.13
C ASP A 53 -23.66 -25.34 8.57
N ASN A 54 -24.15 -24.67 7.53
CA ASN A 54 -25.38 -25.05 6.84
C ASN A 54 -25.21 -26.18 5.79
N ALA A 55 -23.96 -26.53 5.46
CA ALA A 55 -23.66 -27.56 4.45
C ALA A 55 -23.11 -28.85 5.04
N VAL A 56 -22.45 -28.81 6.20
CA VAL A 56 -21.79 -29.98 6.81
C VAL A 56 -22.16 -30.11 8.28
N ALA A 57 -22.85 -31.18 8.64
CA ALA A 57 -23.13 -31.49 10.04
C ALA A 57 -21.86 -31.88 10.82
N PRO A 58 -21.78 -31.64 12.14
CA PRO A 58 -20.57 -31.95 12.94
C PRO A 58 -20.10 -33.41 12.79
N SER A 59 -21.03 -34.38 12.70
CA SER A 59 -20.72 -35.79 12.48
C SER A 59 -20.09 -36.10 11.12
N ARG A 60 -20.29 -35.23 10.11
CA ARG A 60 -19.82 -35.41 8.72
C ARG A 60 -18.51 -34.73 8.42
N VAL A 61 -17.88 -34.03 9.39
CA VAL A 61 -16.62 -33.30 9.19
C VAL A 61 -15.50 -34.21 8.68
N THR A 62 -15.31 -35.38 9.32
CA THR A 62 -14.24 -36.31 8.92
C THR A 62 -14.47 -36.88 7.51
N GLU A 63 -15.65 -37.25 7.17
CA GLU A 63 -16.02 -37.75 5.83
C GLU A 63 -15.80 -36.66 4.77
N THR A 64 -16.19 -35.43 5.07
CA THR A 64 -15.98 -34.30 4.17
C THR A 64 -14.48 -34.02 3.96
N ALA A 65 -13.68 -34.06 5.03
CA ALA A 65 -12.22 -33.91 4.94
C ALA A 65 -11.59 -35.00 4.06
N GLN A 66 -11.98 -36.26 4.26
CA GLN A 66 -11.51 -37.40 3.44
C GLN A 66 -11.91 -37.24 1.96
N ARG A 67 -13.14 -36.82 1.68
CA ARG A 67 -13.61 -36.56 0.31
C ARG A 67 -12.77 -35.47 -0.39
N LEU A 68 -12.48 -34.37 0.33
CA LEU A 68 -11.70 -33.26 -0.20
C LEU A 68 -10.25 -33.64 -0.46
N THR A 69 -9.61 -34.39 0.46
CA THR A 69 -8.24 -34.88 0.28
C THR A 69 -8.14 -35.96 -0.80
N ALA A 70 -9.13 -36.84 -0.93
CA ALA A 70 -9.19 -37.81 -2.02
C ALA A 70 -9.24 -37.13 -3.41
N ARG A 71 -9.91 -35.98 -3.50
CA ARG A 71 -10.05 -35.24 -4.77
C ARG A 71 -8.85 -34.34 -5.09
N HIS A 72 -8.27 -33.67 -4.11
CA HIS A 72 -7.29 -32.62 -4.31
C HIS A 72 -5.89 -32.95 -3.75
N GLY A 73 -5.76 -34.08 -3.11
CA GLY A 73 -4.55 -34.51 -2.42
C GLY A 73 -4.43 -33.93 -1.01
N GLY A 74 -3.34 -34.27 -0.34
CA GLY A 74 -3.02 -33.80 1.01
C GLY A 74 -3.38 -34.81 2.10
N THR A 75 -3.00 -34.46 3.34
CA THR A 75 -3.20 -35.28 4.53
C THR A 75 -3.93 -34.49 5.61
N VAL A 76 -4.97 -35.07 6.19
CA VAL A 76 -5.69 -34.48 7.33
C VAL A 76 -4.92 -34.80 8.61
N ALA A 77 -4.46 -33.76 9.32
CA ALA A 77 -3.74 -33.91 10.58
C ALA A 77 -4.72 -34.00 11.77
N ARG A 78 -5.74 -33.17 11.81
CA ARG A 78 -6.76 -33.16 12.87
C ARG A 78 -8.09 -32.62 12.36
N THR A 79 -9.19 -32.96 13.06
CA THR A 79 -10.54 -32.49 12.75
C THR A 79 -11.19 -31.87 13.98
N TRP A 80 -12.02 -30.82 13.77
CA TRP A 80 -12.77 -30.12 14.81
C TRP A 80 -14.26 -30.14 14.50
N ARG A 81 -15.09 -30.31 15.52
CA ARG A 81 -16.54 -30.50 15.35
C ARG A 81 -17.41 -29.66 16.30
N ALA A 82 -16.82 -29.15 17.39
CA ALA A 82 -17.56 -28.44 18.44
C ALA A 82 -17.44 -26.91 18.30
N ALA A 83 -16.26 -26.34 18.53
CA ALA A 83 -16.04 -24.90 18.44
C ALA A 83 -15.89 -24.41 16.99
N LEU A 84 -15.44 -25.29 16.11
CA LEU A 84 -15.22 -25.03 14.68
C LEU A 84 -15.53 -26.32 13.92
N ARG A 85 -16.26 -26.23 12.80
CA ARG A 85 -16.39 -27.35 11.86
C ARG A 85 -15.29 -27.24 10.83
N GLY A 86 -14.27 -28.07 10.94
CA GLY A 86 -13.13 -27.96 10.05
C GLY A 86 -12.06 -29.01 10.33
N PHE A 87 -10.95 -28.85 9.64
CA PHE A 87 -9.81 -29.75 9.79
C PHE A 87 -8.50 -29.05 9.42
N GLU A 88 -7.41 -29.53 10.00
CA GLU A 88 -6.07 -29.18 9.58
C GLU A 88 -5.63 -30.07 8.42
N LEU A 89 -5.10 -29.42 7.39
CA LEU A 89 -4.71 -30.05 6.13
C LEU A 89 -3.25 -29.73 5.80
N THR A 90 -2.48 -30.75 5.49
CA THR A 90 -1.15 -30.59 4.88
C THR A 90 -1.24 -30.84 3.39
N VAL A 91 -0.99 -29.80 2.58
CA VAL A 91 -1.09 -29.86 1.10
C VAL A 91 -0.39 -28.63 0.50
N GLY A 92 0.09 -28.72 -0.73
CA GLY A 92 0.65 -27.55 -1.43
C GLY A 92 -0.40 -26.47 -1.73
N ALA A 93 0.03 -25.20 -1.80
CA ALA A 93 -0.82 -24.00 -1.95
C ALA A 93 -1.83 -24.07 -3.11
N LYS A 94 -1.45 -24.63 -4.27
CA LYS A 94 -2.35 -24.79 -5.42
C LYS A 94 -3.54 -25.72 -5.12
N ALA A 95 -3.31 -26.79 -4.38
CA ALA A 95 -4.36 -27.72 -3.99
C ALA A 95 -5.24 -27.11 -2.88
N ALA A 96 -4.65 -26.40 -1.92
CA ALA A 96 -5.39 -25.64 -0.91
C ALA A 96 -6.35 -24.62 -1.55
N ALA A 97 -5.91 -23.90 -2.60
CA ALA A 97 -6.74 -22.96 -3.35
C ALA A 97 -7.92 -23.66 -4.08
N ARG A 98 -7.72 -24.87 -4.61
CA ARG A 98 -8.82 -25.66 -5.19
C ARG A 98 -9.83 -26.11 -4.11
N ILE A 99 -9.35 -26.51 -2.93
CA ILE A 99 -10.21 -26.85 -1.80
C ILE A 99 -11.01 -25.63 -1.31
N ALA A 100 -10.41 -24.43 -1.33
CA ALA A 100 -11.09 -23.20 -0.96
C ALA A 100 -12.27 -22.84 -1.89
N ALA A 101 -12.32 -23.40 -3.10
CA ALA A 101 -13.43 -23.22 -4.04
C ALA A 101 -14.56 -24.27 -3.86
N ASP A 102 -14.41 -25.31 -3.00
CA ASP A 102 -15.44 -26.33 -2.79
C ASP A 102 -16.68 -25.71 -2.11
N PRO A 103 -17.90 -26.01 -2.60
CA PRO A 103 -19.14 -25.45 -2.04
C PRO A 103 -19.36 -25.73 -0.54
N ALA A 104 -18.79 -26.81 0.00
CA ALA A 104 -18.89 -27.15 1.43
C ALA A 104 -17.91 -26.34 2.30
N VAL A 105 -16.93 -25.67 1.71
CA VAL A 105 -15.90 -24.89 2.41
C VAL A 105 -16.37 -23.45 2.58
N ALA A 106 -16.26 -22.93 3.80
CA ALA A 106 -16.51 -21.54 4.13
C ALA A 106 -15.28 -20.68 3.78
N TYR A 107 -14.09 -21.14 4.18
CA TYR A 107 -12.81 -20.56 3.82
C TYR A 107 -11.66 -21.52 4.12
N VAL A 108 -10.52 -21.26 3.51
CA VAL A 108 -9.23 -21.88 3.86
C VAL A 108 -8.30 -20.78 4.36
N GLU A 109 -7.62 -21.04 5.45
CA GLU A 109 -6.67 -20.13 6.07
C GLU A 109 -5.29 -20.82 6.20
N GLN A 110 -4.20 -20.08 5.95
CA GLN A 110 -2.86 -20.59 6.22
C GLN A 110 -2.73 -20.87 7.72
N ASN A 111 -2.19 -22.04 8.10
CA ASN A 111 -1.89 -22.31 9.49
C ASN A 111 -0.65 -21.52 9.95
N HIS A 112 -0.69 -20.98 11.16
CA HIS A 112 0.37 -20.16 11.73
C HIS A 112 0.79 -20.64 13.11
N THR A 113 2.07 -20.45 13.44
CA THR A 113 2.56 -20.63 14.81
C THR A 113 2.07 -19.49 15.69
N VAL A 114 1.68 -19.81 16.91
CA VAL A 114 1.37 -18.86 17.97
C VAL A 114 2.42 -18.98 19.07
N SER A 115 2.84 -17.85 19.64
CA SER A 115 3.87 -17.81 20.69
C SER A 115 3.37 -16.96 21.86
N ILE A 116 3.93 -17.23 23.06
CA ILE A 116 3.74 -16.35 24.21
C ILE A 116 4.54 -15.07 23.96
N ALA A 117 3.93 -13.90 24.17
CA ALA A 117 4.62 -12.61 24.11
C ALA A 117 5.70 -12.54 25.22
N GLY A 118 6.83 -11.91 24.93
CA GLY A 118 7.84 -11.63 25.94
C GLY A 118 7.37 -10.51 26.88
N THR A 119 7.73 -10.60 28.17
CA THR A 119 7.44 -9.54 29.13
C THR A 119 8.71 -9.19 29.91
N GLN A 120 9.04 -7.91 29.98
CA GLN A 120 10.07 -7.35 30.83
C GLN A 120 9.40 -6.64 32.03
N THR A 121 9.64 -7.11 33.23
CA THR A 121 9.18 -6.44 34.45
C THR A 121 10.13 -5.29 34.81
N ASN A 122 9.57 -4.19 35.30
CA ASN A 122 10.30 -2.98 35.69
C ASN A 122 11.28 -2.49 34.59
N PRO A 123 10.79 -2.17 33.39
CA PRO A 123 11.67 -1.67 32.33
C PRO A 123 12.37 -0.38 32.80
N PRO A 124 13.69 -0.24 32.55
CA PRO A 124 14.47 0.89 33.09
C PRO A 124 14.15 2.22 32.41
N SER A 125 13.39 2.21 31.31
CA SER A 125 12.87 3.37 30.61
C SER A 125 11.34 3.33 30.61
N TRP A 126 10.70 4.39 31.11
CA TRP A 126 9.23 4.48 31.17
C TRP A 126 8.57 4.40 29.79
N GLY A 127 9.32 4.77 28.74
CA GLY A 127 8.82 4.74 27.38
C GLY A 127 8.41 3.35 26.92
N LEU A 128 9.12 2.31 27.38
CA LEU A 128 8.77 0.92 27.08
C LEU A 128 7.43 0.52 27.69
N ASP A 129 7.23 0.82 28.98
CA ASP A 129 5.98 0.59 29.71
C ASP A 129 4.80 1.35 29.07
N ARG A 130 5.06 2.57 28.55
CA ARG A 130 3.97 3.37 27.94
C ARG A 130 3.47 2.83 26.61
N ILE A 131 4.34 2.24 25.81
CA ILE A 131 3.97 1.85 24.44
C ILE A 131 3.30 0.47 24.34
N ASP A 132 3.25 -0.31 25.42
CA ASP A 132 2.55 -1.61 25.44
C ASP A 132 1.17 -1.57 26.10
N GLN A 133 0.72 -0.38 26.50
CA GLN A 133 -0.60 -0.16 27.08
C GLN A 133 -1.33 1.05 26.46
N ARG A 134 -2.67 1.04 26.53
CA ARG A 134 -3.50 2.11 25.93
C ARG A 134 -3.62 3.34 26.83
N ASN A 135 -3.75 3.14 28.13
CA ASN A 135 -4.07 4.19 29.09
C ASN A 135 -3.06 4.21 30.25
N LEU A 136 -2.89 5.37 30.86
CA LEU A 136 -2.25 5.52 32.16
C LEU A 136 -3.16 4.97 33.28
N PRO A 137 -2.62 4.62 34.44
CA PRO A 137 -1.20 4.71 34.87
C PRO A 137 -0.32 3.62 34.28
N LEU A 138 1.00 3.83 34.28
CA LEU A 138 2.00 2.83 33.92
C LEU A 138 1.93 1.64 34.90
N ASN A 139 2.22 0.43 34.41
CA ASN A 139 2.07 -0.83 35.17
C ASN A 139 3.39 -1.51 35.51
N SER A 140 4.53 -0.84 35.26
CA SER A 140 5.89 -1.35 35.48
C SER A 140 6.20 -2.65 34.69
N SER A 141 5.65 -2.74 33.49
CA SER A 141 5.84 -3.88 32.60
C SER A 141 6.03 -3.41 31.18
N TYR A 142 6.76 -4.19 30.38
CA TYR A 142 6.81 -4.03 28.93
C TYR A 142 6.60 -5.37 28.26
N THR A 143 5.48 -5.52 27.58
CA THR A 143 5.11 -6.71 26.81
C THR A 143 5.36 -6.49 25.34
N TYR A 144 6.10 -7.40 24.70
CA TYR A 144 6.45 -7.31 23.28
C TYR A 144 6.09 -8.60 22.54
N PRO A 145 5.55 -8.48 21.29
CA PRO A 145 5.03 -9.65 20.55
C PRO A 145 6.14 -10.58 20.05
N ASN A 146 7.34 -10.06 19.82
CA ASN A 146 8.54 -10.78 19.35
C ASN A 146 9.79 -9.93 19.65
N THR A 147 10.98 -10.45 19.34
CA THR A 147 12.24 -9.75 19.57
C THR A 147 12.84 -9.10 18.31
N ALA A 148 12.24 -9.29 17.15
CA ALA A 148 12.74 -8.84 15.84
C ALA A 148 14.13 -9.35 15.47
N SER A 149 14.51 -10.57 15.88
CA SER A 149 15.86 -11.14 15.66
C SER A 149 16.20 -11.38 14.17
N ASN A 150 15.21 -11.40 13.29
CA ASN A 150 15.32 -11.53 11.84
C ASN A 150 15.36 -10.18 11.11
N VAL A 151 15.36 -9.04 11.82
CA VAL A 151 15.34 -7.68 11.24
C VAL A 151 16.66 -6.98 11.51
N ARG A 152 17.08 -6.10 10.60
CA ARG A 152 18.20 -5.17 10.78
C ARG A 152 17.71 -3.75 10.95
N ALA A 153 18.27 -3.05 11.95
CA ALA A 153 18.02 -1.65 12.24
C ALA A 153 19.28 -0.83 11.95
N TYR A 154 19.17 0.08 10.99
CA TYR A 154 20.23 0.99 10.57
C TYR A 154 20.09 2.30 11.33
N ILE A 155 21.11 2.64 12.14
CA ILE A 155 21.15 3.84 12.97
C ILE A 155 21.98 4.90 12.26
N ILE A 156 21.33 5.83 11.58
CA ILE A 156 21.97 6.90 10.82
C ILE A 156 22.12 8.11 11.77
N ASP A 157 23.30 8.21 12.42
CA ASP A 157 23.50 9.11 13.56
C ASP A 157 25.00 9.42 13.83
N THR A 158 25.43 9.60 15.08
CA THR A 158 26.82 9.88 15.51
C THR A 158 27.71 8.63 15.59
N GLY A 159 27.18 7.45 15.23
CA GLY A 159 27.83 6.16 15.41
C GLY A 159 27.19 5.35 16.53
N VAL A 160 27.78 4.20 16.89
CA VAL A 160 27.30 3.30 17.96
C VAL A 160 28.50 2.74 18.72
N LEU A 161 28.43 2.69 20.04
CA LEU A 161 29.38 1.91 20.86
C LEU A 161 29.06 0.42 20.74
N PHE A 162 29.65 -0.28 19.78
CA PHE A 162 29.33 -1.67 19.43
C PHE A 162 29.56 -2.64 20.59
N GLY A 163 30.53 -2.36 21.45
CA GLY A 163 30.86 -3.16 22.63
C GLY A 163 29.98 -2.92 23.85
N HIS A 164 28.88 -2.13 23.75
CA HIS A 164 27.98 -1.91 24.86
C HIS A 164 27.23 -3.22 25.24
N ASN A 165 27.19 -3.56 26.52
CA ASN A 165 26.63 -4.83 27.01
C ASN A 165 25.14 -5.01 26.66
N ASP A 166 24.40 -3.89 26.55
CA ASP A 166 22.97 -3.93 26.21
C ASP A 166 22.73 -4.42 24.78
N PHE A 167 23.74 -4.38 23.91
CA PHE A 167 23.63 -4.92 22.57
C PHE A 167 23.95 -6.42 22.47
N GLY A 168 24.66 -6.98 23.43
CA GLY A 168 24.96 -8.42 23.49
C GLY A 168 25.63 -8.95 22.20
N GLY A 169 26.49 -8.18 21.56
CA GLY A 169 27.16 -8.52 20.31
C GLY A 169 26.32 -8.38 19.03
N ARG A 170 25.10 -7.83 19.13
CA ARG A 170 24.20 -7.62 17.97
C ARG A 170 24.44 -6.31 17.20
N ALA A 171 25.31 -5.45 17.70
CA ALA A 171 25.66 -4.18 17.07
C ALA A 171 26.96 -4.29 16.28
N VAL A 172 26.95 -3.80 15.03
CA VAL A 172 28.07 -3.84 14.11
C VAL A 172 28.25 -2.50 13.39
N SER A 173 29.51 -2.20 12.99
CA SER A 173 29.81 -1.06 12.13
C SER A 173 29.33 -1.32 10.71
N GLY A 174 28.63 -0.36 10.13
CA GLY A 174 28.20 -0.36 8.73
C GLY A 174 29.03 0.60 7.90
N PHE A 175 28.88 1.92 8.12
CA PHE A 175 29.50 2.95 7.31
C PHE A 175 29.80 4.20 8.12
N ASP A 176 30.92 4.83 7.83
CA ASP A 176 31.30 6.14 8.37
C ASP A 176 31.51 7.15 7.23
N ALA A 177 30.64 8.15 7.18
CA ALA A 177 30.73 9.27 6.23
C ALA A 177 31.53 10.46 6.78
N VAL A 178 32.00 10.41 8.02
CA VAL A 178 32.69 11.54 8.68
C VAL A 178 34.17 11.48 8.42
N ASP A 179 34.80 10.36 8.73
CA ASP A 179 36.26 10.18 8.57
C ASP A 179 36.64 8.85 7.88
N GLY A 180 35.66 8.02 7.49
CA GLY A 180 35.87 6.83 6.66
C GLY A 180 36.36 5.61 7.43
N GLY A 181 36.28 5.63 8.76
CA GLY A 181 36.70 4.52 9.62
C GLY A 181 35.55 3.59 10.05
N SER A 182 35.63 3.16 11.29
CA SER A 182 34.53 2.46 11.98
C SER A 182 33.48 3.49 12.42
N ALA A 183 32.21 3.13 12.32
CA ALA A 183 31.10 3.98 12.75
C ALA A 183 30.97 4.01 14.30
N ASP A 184 32.11 4.10 15.00
CA ASP A 184 32.15 4.20 16.45
C ASP A 184 31.61 5.55 16.92
N ASP A 185 30.90 5.53 18.04
CA ASP A 185 30.29 6.71 18.62
C ASP A 185 31.27 7.46 19.52
N CYS A 186 31.44 8.76 19.28
CA CYS A 186 32.25 9.66 20.11
C CYS A 186 31.42 10.82 20.70
N ASN A 187 30.09 10.78 20.55
CA ASN A 187 29.13 11.76 21.08
C ASN A 187 28.21 11.16 22.16
N GLY A 188 27.64 9.99 21.84
CA GLY A 188 26.68 9.25 22.68
C GLY A 188 25.26 9.24 22.18
N HIS A 189 24.87 10.19 21.31
CA HIS A 189 23.51 10.29 20.80
C HIS A 189 23.11 9.05 20.00
N GLY A 190 23.95 8.58 19.06
CA GLY A 190 23.66 7.39 18.27
C GLY A 190 23.63 6.09 19.09
N THR A 191 24.48 5.95 20.11
CA THR A 191 24.44 4.82 21.06
C THR A 191 23.15 4.81 21.86
N HIS A 192 22.67 5.99 22.30
CA HIS A 192 21.40 6.14 23.02
C HIS A 192 20.23 5.73 22.13
N VAL A 193 20.21 6.23 20.91
CA VAL A 193 19.19 5.90 19.89
C VAL A 193 19.20 4.39 19.59
N ALA A 194 20.38 3.79 19.36
CA ALA A 194 20.53 2.36 19.13
C ALA A 194 20.01 1.52 20.31
N GLY A 195 20.28 1.96 21.55
CA GLY A 195 19.78 1.32 22.76
C GLY A 195 18.24 1.33 22.82
N THR A 196 17.61 2.44 22.48
CA THR A 196 16.14 2.55 22.44
C THR A 196 15.52 1.72 21.33
N VAL A 197 16.17 1.58 20.17
CA VAL A 197 15.69 0.68 19.11
C VAL A 197 15.80 -0.79 19.55
N GLY A 198 16.99 -1.22 20.02
CA GLY A 198 17.31 -2.64 20.05
C GLY A 198 18.15 -3.13 21.24
N GLY A 199 18.30 -2.34 22.28
CA GLY A 199 18.94 -2.80 23.51
C GLY A 199 18.16 -3.93 24.20
N SER A 200 18.86 -4.83 24.86
CA SER A 200 18.22 -5.93 25.61
C SER A 200 17.39 -5.40 26.79
N SER A 201 17.88 -4.35 27.47
CA SER A 201 17.21 -3.71 28.59
C SER A 201 16.38 -2.50 28.18
N TYR A 202 16.94 -1.63 27.34
CA TYR A 202 16.36 -0.34 26.95
C TYR A 202 15.59 -0.37 25.64
N GLY A 203 15.72 -1.43 24.86
CA GLY A 203 15.22 -1.51 23.49
C GLY A 203 13.77 -2.00 23.37
N VAL A 204 13.08 -1.45 22.39
CA VAL A 204 11.75 -1.90 21.94
C VAL A 204 11.86 -3.28 21.27
N ALA A 205 12.79 -3.46 20.35
CA ALA A 205 13.03 -4.68 19.57
C ALA A 205 14.27 -5.42 20.09
N LYS A 206 14.11 -6.19 21.15
CA LYS A 206 15.22 -6.72 21.99
C LYS A 206 16.21 -7.66 21.31
N GLY A 207 15.88 -8.20 20.14
CA GLY A 207 16.74 -9.13 19.38
C GLY A 207 17.19 -8.59 18.02
N VAL A 208 16.81 -7.36 17.67
CA VAL A 208 17.14 -6.77 16.36
C VAL A 208 18.65 -6.63 16.17
N GLN A 209 19.14 -6.84 14.95
CA GLN A 209 20.52 -6.58 14.57
C GLN A 209 20.72 -5.08 14.33
N ILE A 210 21.67 -4.47 15.01
CA ILE A 210 21.95 -3.03 14.95
C ILE A 210 23.14 -2.79 14.01
N VAL A 211 22.97 -1.85 13.06
CA VAL A 211 24.06 -1.44 12.15
C VAL A 211 24.28 0.06 12.30
N GLY A 212 25.44 0.47 12.81
CA GLY A 212 25.81 1.88 12.95
C GLY A 212 26.17 2.49 11.59
N VAL A 213 25.60 3.65 11.29
CA VAL A 213 25.89 4.45 10.10
C VAL A 213 26.20 5.87 10.57
N ARG A 214 27.48 6.21 10.67
CA ARG A 214 27.93 7.47 11.22
C ARG A 214 27.92 8.56 10.15
N VAL A 215 27.08 9.56 10.35
CA VAL A 215 26.95 10.74 9.48
C VAL A 215 27.14 12.05 10.23
N LEU A 216 27.21 11.98 11.57
CA LEU A 216 27.43 13.11 12.46
C LEU A 216 28.75 12.93 13.22
N ASN A 217 29.46 14.03 13.45
CA ASN A 217 30.73 14.05 14.16
C ASN A 217 30.54 13.98 15.69
N CYS A 218 31.66 14.06 16.46
CA CYS A 218 31.62 14.01 17.93
C CYS A 218 30.87 15.19 18.58
N GLN A 219 30.61 16.27 17.84
CA GLN A 219 29.79 17.40 18.30
C GLN A 219 28.29 17.24 17.94
N GLY A 220 27.91 16.11 17.33
CA GLY A 220 26.54 15.85 16.89
C GLY A 220 26.14 16.61 15.63
N SER A 221 27.10 17.06 14.81
CA SER A 221 26.87 17.83 13.60
C SER A 221 27.41 17.11 12.36
N GLY A 222 26.75 17.27 11.23
CA GLY A 222 27.16 16.74 9.94
C GLY A 222 26.67 17.59 8.79
N THR A 223 27.24 17.39 7.61
CA THR A 223 26.79 18.05 6.38
C THR A 223 25.67 17.25 5.71
N ASN A 224 24.85 17.91 4.92
CA ASN A 224 23.84 17.24 4.10
C ASN A 224 24.45 16.14 3.21
N ALA A 225 25.68 16.37 2.70
CA ALA A 225 26.39 15.37 1.89
C ALA A 225 26.73 14.11 2.68
N GLN A 226 27.19 14.23 3.94
CA GLN A 226 27.45 13.09 4.82
C GLN A 226 26.16 12.32 5.12
N VAL A 227 25.05 13.02 5.39
CA VAL A 227 23.74 12.41 5.62
C VAL A 227 23.27 11.65 4.37
N VAL A 228 23.34 12.26 3.19
CA VAL A 228 22.99 11.60 1.91
C VAL A 228 23.89 10.39 1.66
N SER A 229 25.19 10.46 1.94
CA SER A 229 26.12 9.32 1.80
C SER A 229 25.73 8.15 2.71
N GLY A 230 25.31 8.43 3.95
CA GLY A 230 24.81 7.38 4.85
C GLY A 230 23.53 6.73 4.35
N ILE A 231 22.58 7.54 3.85
CA ILE A 231 21.31 7.02 3.26
C ILE A 231 21.61 6.19 2.01
N ASP A 232 22.49 6.65 1.15
CA ASP A 232 22.90 5.95 -0.08
C ASP A 232 23.52 4.60 0.25
N TRP A 233 24.46 4.57 1.21
CA TRP A 233 25.07 3.33 1.67
C TRP A 233 24.03 2.35 2.23
N VAL A 234 23.10 2.82 3.07
CA VAL A 234 22.00 1.99 3.60
C VAL A 234 21.16 1.44 2.45
N THR A 235 20.82 2.27 1.48
CA THR A 235 20.01 1.85 0.31
C THR A 235 20.67 0.73 -0.48
N ALA A 236 21.98 0.81 -0.68
CA ALA A 236 22.76 -0.15 -1.44
C ALA A 236 23.08 -1.44 -0.66
N ASN A 237 23.22 -1.37 0.68
CA ASN A 237 23.75 -2.47 1.49
C ASN A 237 22.75 -3.07 2.49
N ALA A 238 21.53 -2.55 2.58
CA ALA A 238 20.57 -3.05 3.55
C ALA A 238 20.17 -4.50 3.29
N VAL A 239 20.32 -5.32 4.33
CA VAL A 239 19.80 -6.69 4.35
C VAL A 239 18.39 -6.65 4.93
N LYS A 240 17.43 -7.04 4.12
CA LYS A 240 16.00 -6.99 4.46
C LYS A 240 15.54 -8.27 5.15
N PRO A 241 14.52 -8.19 6.01
CA PRO A 241 13.74 -7.00 6.36
C PRO A 241 14.55 -5.97 7.16
N ALA A 242 14.35 -4.68 6.86
CA ALA A 242 15.17 -3.61 7.37
C ALA A 242 14.37 -2.37 7.79
N VAL A 243 14.80 -1.75 8.90
CA VAL A 243 14.35 -0.43 9.33
C VAL A 243 15.54 0.52 9.41
N ALA A 244 15.31 1.81 9.20
CA ALA A 244 16.30 2.85 9.45
C ALA A 244 15.73 3.89 10.43
N ASN A 245 16.58 4.40 11.31
CA ASN A 245 16.24 5.50 12.20
C ASN A 245 17.12 6.71 11.90
N MET A 246 16.50 7.88 11.73
CA MET A 246 17.17 9.17 11.60
C MET A 246 16.69 10.09 12.72
N SER A 247 17.42 10.07 13.83
CA SER A 247 17.20 11.00 14.96
C SER A 247 17.93 12.33 14.74
N LEU A 248 17.82 12.87 13.55
CA LEU A 248 18.48 14.09 13.09
C LEU A 248 17.56 14.89 12.16
N GLY A 249 17.88 16.14 11.95
CA GLY A 249 17.17 17.00 11.00
C GLY A 249 17.80 18.37 10.88
N GLY A 250 17.36 19.09 9.85
CA GLY A 250 17.80 20.44 9.55
C GLY A 250 16.75 21.19 8.74
N SER A 251 17.11 22.38 8.27
CA SER A 251 16.26 23.12 7.33
C SER A 251 15.91 22.28 6.11
N ALA A 252 14.80 22.60 5.48
CA ALA A 252 14.30 21.90 4.30
C ALA A 252 15.39 21.70 3.22
N ASN A 253 15.63 20.44 2.83
CA ASN A 253 16.67 20.06 1.89
C ASN A 253 16.17 18.96 0.93
N SER A 254 16.02 19.29 -0.35
CA SER A 254 15.48 18.38 -1.36
C SER A 254 16.38 17.16 -1.64
N SER A 255 17.70 17.28 -1.45
CA SER A 255 18.60 16.13 -1.67
C SER A 255 18.41 15.07 -0.59
N ILE A 256 18.28 15.47 0.68
CA ILE A 256 17.93 14.55 1.78
C ILE A 256 16.55 13.94 1.55
N ASP A 257 15.54 14.76 1.20
CA ASP A 257 14.18 14.26 0.97
C ASP A 257 14.12 13.23 -0.16
N THR A 258 14.83 13.49 -1.25
CA THR A 258 14.94 12.58 -2.39
C THR A 258 15.65 11.28 -2.00
N ALA A 259 16.76 11.37 -1.29
CA ALA A 259 17.54 10.20 -0.86
C ALA A 259 16.71 9.30 0.08
N VAL A 260 16.03 9.88 1.08
CA VAL A 260 15.15 9.13 1.99
C VAL A 260 13.99 8.51 1.22
N THR A 261 13.33 9.25 0.33
CA THR A 261 12.23 8.72 -0.50
C THR A 261 12.68 7.53 -1.35
N ASN A 262 13.83 7.63 -2.01
CA ASN A 262 14.37 6.55 -2.84
C ASN A 262 14.75 5.32 -2.00
N SER A 263 15.31 5.53 -0.81
CA SER A 263 15.65 4.45 0.11
C SER A 263 14.39 3.74 0.61
N ILE A 264 13.33 4.47 0.94
CA ILE A 264 12.03 3.89 1.29
C ILE A 264 11.43 3.10 0.13
N ASN A 265 11.49 3.64 -1.09
CA ASN A 265 11.02 2.96 -2.30
C ASN A 265 11.82 1.66 -2.59
N SER A 266 13.05 1.57 -2.11
CA SER A 266 13.82 0.32 -2.17
C SER A 266 13.33 -0.75 -1.18
N GLY A 267 12.41 -0.42 -0.27
CA GLY A 267 11.79 -1.34 0.69
C GLY A 267 12.37 -1.26 2.12
N ILE A 268 12.95 -0.13 2.52
CA ILE A 268 13.46 0.12 3.89
C ILE A 268 12.51 1.06 4.62
N THR A 269 12.01 0.66 5.79
CA THR A 269 11.11 1.52 6.58
C THR A 269 11.92 2.53 7.38
N TYR A 270 11.61 3.82 7.23
CA TYR A 270 12.28 4.91 7.94
C TYR A 270 11.40 5.50 9.05
N ALA A 271 11.94 5.59 10.27
CA ALA A 271 11.44 6.47 11.32
C ALA A 271 12.35 7.70 11.43
N VAL A 272 11.76 8.89 11.48
CA VAL A 272 12.51 10.14 11.50
C VAL A 272 11.97 11.08 12.58
N ALA A 273 12.85 11.85 13.22
CA ALA A 273 12.48 12.81 14.25
C ALA A 273 11.76 14.03 13.64
N ALA A 274 10.68 14.49 14.28
CA ALA A 274 9.93 15.67 13.83
C ALA A 274 10.70 17.00 14.03
N GLY A 275 11.72 17.01 14.90
CA GLY A 275 12.48 18.19 15.28
C GLY A 275 12.05 18.77 16.64
N ASN A 276 12.95 19.58 17.23
CA ASN A 276 12.85 20.04 18.63
C ASN A 276 12.66 21.57 18.76
N GLY A 277 11.92 22.16 17.83
CA GLY A 277 11.66 23.61 17.85
C GLY A 277 12.79 24.44 17.23
N ASP A 278 12.70 25.74 17.45
CA ASP A 278 13.73 26.71 17.11
C ASP A 278 14.76 26.89 18.24
N ILE A 279 15.75 27.76 18.03
CA ILE A 279 16.80 28.06 19.03
C ILE A 279 16.25 28.67 20.33
N LEU A 280 15.02 29.15 20.33
CA LEU A 280 14.33 29.69 21.50
C LEU A 280 13.45 28.64 22.19
N GLY A 281 13.42 27.40 21.68
CA GLY A 281 12.59 26.32 22.19
C GLY A 281 11.10 26.37 21.75
N ASN A 282 10.75 27.24 20.78
CA ASN A 282 9.39 27.30 20.27
C ASN A 282 9.15 26.17 19.26
N ARG A 283 8.08 25.44 19.44
CA ARG A 283 7.65 24.37 18.52
C ARG A 283 7.44 24.91 17.11
N GLN A 284 7.92 24.18 16.12
CA GLN A 284 7.83 24.54 14.71
C GLN A 284 6.97 23.54 13.93
N ASN A 285 6.53 23.93 12.73
CA ASN A 285 5.87 22.99 11.84
C ASN A 285 6.90 22.02 11.23
N ALA A 286 6.75 20.71 11.49
CA ALA A 286 7.65 19.67 11.01
C ALA A 286 7.78 19.64 9.48
N CYS A 287 6.76 20.11 8.74
CA CYS A 287 6.80 20.19 7.27
C CYS A 287 7.85 21.17 6.72
N ASN A 288 8.44 22.00 7.58
CA ASN A 288 9.51 22.95 7.20
C ASN A 288 10.92 22.36 7.33
N TYR A 289 11.04 21.10 7.76
CA TYR A 289 12.32 20.47 8.08
C TYR A 289 12.52 19.15 7.32
N SER A 290 13.77 18.83 6.98
CA SER A 290 14.16 17.56 6.38
C SER A 290 14.97 16.72 7.39
N PRO A 291 14.71 15.38 7.45
CA PRO A 291 13.80 14.59 6.64
C PRO A 291 12.34 14.56 7.13
N ALA A 292 11.95 15.29 8.18
CA ALA A 292 10.63 15.25 8.82
C ALA A 292 9.45 15.50 7.84
N ARG A 293 9.67 16.22 6.75
CA ARG A 293 8.66 16.51 5.72
C ARG A 293 8.50 15.43 4.65
N VAL A 294 9.30 14.36 4.68
CA VAL A 294 9.20 13.27 3.70
C VAL A 294 7.95 12.44 3.99
N ALA A 295 6.95 12.55 3.14
CA ALA A 295 5.62 11.95 3.35
C ALA A 295 5.62 10.40 3.42
N SER A 296 6.61 9.73 2.85
CA SER A 296 6.77 8.28 2.90
C SER A 296 7.52 7.77 4.13
N ALA A 297 8.21 8.64 4.87
CA ALA A 297 8.82 8.31 6.16
C ALA A 297 7.77 8.30 7.28
N ILE A 298 8.10 7.72 8.43
CA ILE A 298 7.28 7.79 9.65
C ILE A 298 7.86 8.91 10.50
N THR A 299 7.23 10.08 10.48
CA THR A 299 7.69 11.24 11.23
C THR A 299 7.12 11.24 12.64
N VAL A 300 8.01 11.33 13.64
CA VAL A 300 7.72 11.04 15.03
C VAL A 300 7.85 12.28 15.92
N GLY A 301 6.75 12.66 16.58
CA GLY A 301 6.73 13.68 17.63
C GLY A 301 6.93 13.06 19.03
N ALA A 302 7.36 13.88 20.00
CA ALA A 302 7.71 13.45 21.34
C ALA A 302 6.60 13.69 22.37
N THR A 303 6.39 12.73 23.30
CA THR A 303 5.51 12.85 24.46
C THR A 303 6.27 12.73 25.79
N GLN A 304 5.61 13.19 26.85
CA GLN A 304 5.99 13.02 28.25
C GLN A 304 5.26 11.81 28.86
N ASN A 305 5.67 11.43 30.07
CA ASN A 305 5.09 10.29 30.81
C ASN A 305 3.66 10.49 31.33
N ASN A 306 3.12 11.71 31.19
CA ASN A 306 1.73 12.06 31.51
C ASN A 306 0.87 12.23 30.25
N ASP A 307 1.32 11.71 29.11
CA ASP A 307 0.70 11.83 27.78
C ASP A 307 0.59 13.29 27.26
N ALA A 308 1.31 14.26 27.80
CA ALA A 308 1.41 15.56 27.16
C ALA A 308 2.45 15.53 26.03
N ALA A 309 2.17 16.18 24.91
CA ALA A 309 3.20 16.43 23.91
C ALA A 309 4.32 17.26 24.52
N ALA A 310 5.58 16.93 24.19
CA ALA A 310 6.72 17.66 24.70
C ALA A 310 6.70 19.13 24.25
N SER A 311 7.07 20.05 25.14
CA SER A 311 7.03 21.49 24.86
C SER A 311 7.94 21.92 23.69
N PHE A 312 8.92 21.12 23.36
CA PHE A 312 9.85 21.36 22.24
C PHE A 312 9.43 20.61 20.95
N SER A 313 8.56 19.58 21.04
CA SER A 313 8.26 18.72 19.88
C SER A 313 7.61 19.49 18.75
N ASN A 314 8.21 19.44 17.56
CA ASN A 314 7.56 19.97 16.36
C ASN A 314 6.22 19.28 16.11
N TYR A 315 5.32 19.95 15.38
CA TYR A 315 3.94 19.59 15.16
C TYR A 315 3.54 19.73 13.66
N GLY A 316 2.30 19.45 13.35
CA GLY A 316 1.72 19.68 12.02
C GLY A 316 1.40 18.40 11.27
N THR A 317 0.89 18.56 10.05
CA THR A 317 0.37 17.45 9.22
C THR A 317 1.43 16.48 8.74
N CYS A 318 2.72 16.83 8.84
CA CYS A 318 3.82 15.95 8.51
C CYS A 318 4.22 15.00 9.65
N VAL A 319 3.66 15.17 10.85
CA VAL A 319 3.84 14.21 11.95
C VAL A 319 2.83 13.08 11.77
N ASP A 320 3.28 11.84 11.80
CA ASP A 320 2.44 10.65 11.64
C ASP A 320 1.99 10.06 12.96
N ILE A 321 2.91 10.04 13.93
CA ILE A 321 2.73 9.34 15.19
C ILE A 321 3.53 10.05 16.30
N LEU A 322 3.09 9.87 17.53
CA LEU A 322 3.75 10.39 18.73
C LEU A 322 4.31 9.22 19.54
N ALA A 323 5.46 9.42 20.19
CA ALA A 323 6.09 8.38 21.01
C ALA A 323 6.82 9.00 22.21
N PRO A 324 7.15 8.23 23.25
CA PRO A 324 7.92 8.69 24.40
C PRO A 324 9.24 9.35 24.01
N GLY A 325 9.47 10.59 24.42
CA GLY A 325 10.65 11.35 24.02
C GLY A 325 11.23 12.27 25.10
N VAL A 326 10.63 12.32 26.29
CA VAL A 326 11.11 13.17 27.40
C VAL A 326 11.68 12.29 28.51
N ASN A 327 12.90 12.60 28.98
CA ASN A 327 13.58 11.83 30.03
C ASN A 327 13.65 10.33 29.72
N ILE A 328 14.10 10.01 28.53
CA ILE A 328 14.31 8.62 28.09
C ILE A 328 15.70 8.17 28.49
N THR A 329 15.76 7.07 29.24
CA THR A 329 17.01 6.42 29.66
C THR A 329 17.39 5.33 28.65
N SER A 330 18.65 5.33 28.20
CA SER A 330 19.18 4.32 27.26
C SER A 330 20.69 4.18 27.42
N ALA A 331 21.31 3.29 26.63
CA ALA A 331 22.75 3.07 26.55
C ALA A 331 23.51 4.36 26.22
N TRP A 332 24.75 4.46 26.70
CA TRP A 332 25.60 5.64 26.45
C TRP A 332 27.03 5.22 26.09
N TYR A 333 27.76 6.08 25.35
CA TYR A 333 29.05 5.75 24.74
C TYR A 333 30.25 5.73 25.69
N THR A 334 30.14 6.25 26.91
CA THR A 334 31.29 6.42 27.83
C THR A 334 31.78 5.14 28.50
N GLY A 335 31.13 4.01 28.23
CA GLY A 335 31.51 2.70 28.74
C GLY A 335 30.49 1.63 28.41
N SER A 336 30.89 0.36 28.49
CA SER A 336 30.07 -0.80 28.10
C SER A 336 28.79 -1.01 28.91
N THR A 337 28.63 -0.32 30.03
CA THR A 337 27.43 -0.35 30.89
C THR A 337 26.86 1.04 31.14
N ALA A 338 27.44 2.08 30.49
CA ALA A 338 27.05 3.46 30.72
C ALA A 338 25.63 3.73 30.20
N THR A 339 24.91 4.57 30.91
CA THR A 339 23.56 5.03 30.52
C THR A 339 23.45 6.51 30.61
N ASN A 340 22.52 7.10 29.90
CA ASN A 340 22.15 8.52 30.02
C ASN A 340 20.64 8.69 29.87
N THR A 341 20.12 9.77 30.43
CA THR A 341 18.71 10.16 30.34
C THR A 341 18.59 11.49 29.65
N ILE A 342 18.07 11.51 28.45
CA ILE A 342 17.96 12.72 27.61
C ILE A 342 16.55 12.84 26.99
N SER A 343 16.27 14.02 26.40
CA SER A 343 14.96 14.34 25.84
C SER A 343 15.10 14.86 24.41
N GLY A 344 14.16 14.53 23.55
CA GLY A 344 14.10 14.98 22.16
C GLY A 344 13.12 14.13 21.33
N THR A 345 12.70 14.64 20.20
CA THR A 345 12.07 13.81 19.15
C THR A 345 13.05 12.75 18.64
N SER A 346 14.34 12.98 18.83
CA SER A 346 15.41 12.00 18.63
C SER A 346 15.30 10.76 19.52
N MET A 347 14.62 10.85 20.69
CA MET A 347 14.35 9.71 21.58
C MET A 347 12.99 9.08 21.29
N ALA A 348 12.07 9.84 20.69
CA ALA A 348 10.77 9.32 20.25
C ALA A 348 10.89 8.46 18.97
N SER A 349 11.66 8.91 17.99
CA SER A 349 11.88 8.21 16.71
C SER A 349 12.35 6.76 16.87
N PRO A 350 13.36 6.44 17.71
CA PRO A 350 13.82 5.06 17.88
C PRO A 350 12.80 4.12 18.52
N HIS A 351 11.84 4.62 19.34
CA HIS A 351 10.72 3.80 19.79
C HIS A 351 9.87 3.32 18.59
N VAL A 352 9.64 4.20 17.62
CA VAL A 352 8.89 3.87 16.40
C VAL A 352 9.70 2.96 15.48
N ALA A 353 11.02 3.19 15.33
CA ALA A 353 11.89 2.31 14.56
C ALA A 353 11.93 0.89 15.14
N GLY A 354 12.02 0.75 16.47
CA GLY A 354 11.92 -0.52 17.16
C GLY A 354 10.56 -1.20 16.95
N ALA A 355 9.46 -0.44 17.07
CA ALA A 355 8.11 -0.94 16.79
C ALA A 355 7.95 -1.38 15.32
N ALA A 356 8.52 -0.64 14.37
CA ALA A 356 8.56 -1.03 12.96
C ALA A 356 9.32 -2.35 12.75
N ALA A 357 10.42 -2.55 13.49
CA ALA A 357 11.15 -3.82 13.47
C ALA A 357 10.31 -4.99 14.02
N LEU A 358 9.52 -4.79 15.09
CA LEU A 358 8.59 -5.82 15.60
C LEU A 358 7.52 -6.18 14.56
N VAL A 359 6.96 -5.19 13.86
CA VAL A 359 5.98 -5.39 12.79
C VAL A 359 6.59 -6.15 11.61
N LEU A 360 7.78 -5.72 11.14
CA LEU A 360 8.49 -6.39 10.05
C LEU A 360 8.96 -7.79 10.42
N SER A 361 9.32 -8.04 11.67
CA SER A 361 9.68 -9.39 12.13
C SER A 361 8.52 -10.36 11.94
N ALA A 362 7.32 -9.92 12.24
CA ALA A 362 6.10 -10.69 12.05
C ALA A 362 5.62 -10.71 10.58
N ASN A 363 6.05 -9.75 9.75
CA ASN A 363 5.60 -9.57 8.37
C ASN A 363 6.77 -9.17 7.44
N PRO A 364 7.75 -10.07 7.18
CA PRO A 364 9.01 -9.70 6.50
C PRO A 364 8.87 -9.21 5.06
N SER A 365 7.73 -9.49 4.42
CA SER A 365 7.43 -9.08 3.05
C SER A 365 6.64 -7.77 2.95
N TRP A 366 6.30 -7.15 4.08
CA TRP A 366 5.55 -5.90 4.05
C TRP A 366 6.37 -4.74 3.51
N THR A 367 5.68 -3.90 2.75
CA THR A 367 6.24 -2.64 2.26
C THR A 367 6.36 -1.62 3.39
N PRO A 368 7.25 -0.61 3.28
CA PRO A 368 7.33 0.48 4.25
C PRO A 368 6.00 1.17 4.53
N GLN A 369 5.15 1.33 3.50
CA GLN A 369 3.82 1.91 3.65
C GLN A 369 2.91 1.01 4.51
N GLN A 370 2.93 -0.30 4.32
CA GLN A 370 2.15 -1.24 5.14
C GLN A 370 2.59 -1.23 6.60
N VAL A 371 3.90 -1.12 6.86
CA VAL A 371 4.44 -0.99 8.22
C VAL A 371 3.98 0.32 8.86
N ARG A 372 4.11 1.45 8.16
CA ARG A 372 3.63 2.76 8.61
C ARG A 372 2.15 2.73 8.94
N ASP A 373 1.32 2.23 8.02
CA ASP A 373 -0.13 2.17 8.20
C ASP A 373 -0.51 1.27 9.38
N SER A 374 0.19 0.16 9.58
CA SER A 374 0.01 -0.71 10.75
C SER A 374 0.26 0.03 12.06
N LEU A 375 1.39 0.74 12.16
CA LEU A 375 1.74 1.49 13.36
C LEU A 375 0.75 2.63 13.65
N VAL A 376 0.41 3.43 12.63
CA VAL A 376 -0.49 4.59 12.77
C VAL A 376 -1.92 4.15 13.09
N ASN A 377 -2.43 3.11 12.42
CA ASN A 377 -3.79 2.62 12.64
C ASN A 377 -3.94 1.89 13.98
N ASN A 378 -2.86 1.22 14.46
CA ASN A 378 -2.86 0.56 15.76
C ASN A 378 -2.52 1.48 16.93
N ALA A 379 -2.05 2.70 16.65
CA ALA A 379 -1.73 3.68 17.68
C ALA A 379 -2.94 4.01 18.59
N THR A 380 -2.69 4.41 19.83
CA THR A 380 -3.74 4.84 20.76
C THR A 380 -4.23 6.22 20.36
N PRO A 381 -5.50 6.39 19.96
CA PRO A 381 -6.00 7.66 19.48
C PRO A 381 -6.40 8.58 20.64
N ASN A 382 -6.21 9.90 20.46
CA ASN A 382 -6.79 10.98 21.25
C ASN A 382 -6.42 11.01 22.75
N VAL A 383 -5.30 10.37 23.13
CA VAL A 383 -4.84 10.38 24.53
C VAL A 383 -3.80 11.47 24.80
N VAL A 384 -3.12 11.96 23.75
CA VAL A 384 -2.07 12.97 23.92
C VAL A 384 -2.68 14.36 24.03
N THR A 385 -2.25 15.12 25.05
CA THR A 385 -2.66 16.52 25.21
C THR A 385 -1.66 17.46 24.53
N ASN A 386 -2.09 18.65 24.11
CA ASN A 386 -1.25 19.69 23.50
C ASN A 386 -0.48 19.26 22.25
N VAL A 387 -1.07 18.43 21.42
CA VAL A 387 -0.39 17.88 20.20
C VAL A 387 0.04 18.95 19.19
N GLY A 388 -0.61 20.12 19.19
CA GLY A 388 -0.38 21.18 18.19
C GLY A 388 -1.26 21.04 16.95
N THR A 389 -1.50 22.18 16.31
CA THR A 389 -2.45 22.28 15.19
C THR A 389 -2.03 21.37 14.02
N GLY A 390 -2.97 20.58 13.52
CA GLY A 390 -2.79 19.69 12.38
C GLY A 390 -2.05 18.38 12.70
N THR A 391 -1.56 18.17 13.90
CA THR A 391 -0.88 16.93 14.31
C THR A 391 -1.91 15.82 14.56
N PRO A 392 -1.79 14.64 13.94
CA PRO A 392 -2.60 13.47 14.28
C PRO A 392 -2.35 13.05 15.74
N ASN A 393 -3.43 12.93 16.52
CA ASN A 393 -3.31 12.47 17.91
C ASN A 393 -3.28 10.94 17.95
N ARG A 394 -2.09 10.38 17.78
CA ARG A 394 -1.80 8.95 17.65
C ARG A 394 -0.57 8.60 18.48
N LEU A 395 -0.75 7.99 19.64
CA LEU A 395 0.37 7.56 20.49
C LEU A 395 0.77 6.12 20.15
N LEU A 396 2.05 5.89 19.96
CA LEU A 396 2.61 4.56 19.62
C LEU A 396 2.09 3.48 20.57
N TYR A 397 1.72 2.33 20.00
CA TYR A 397 1.30 1.13 20.70
C TYR A 397 1.81 -0.12 19.99
N VAL A 398 2.46 -1.05 20.71
CA VAL A 398 3.21 -2.17 20.11
C VAL A 398 2.59 -3.55 20.32
N VAL A 399 1.57 -3.70 21.16
CA VAL A 399 0.99 -5.01 21.47
C VAL A 399 -0.11 -5.39 20.48
N ASN A 400 -0.05 -6.62 19.98
CA ASN A 400 -1.06 -7.26 19.14
C ASN A 400 -1.29 -6.68 17.73
N GLY A 401 -0.25 -6.18 17.07
CA GLY A 401 -0.33 -5.73 15.68
C GLY A 401 0.13 -6.75 14.64
N THR A 402 -0.30 -8.02 14.70
CA THR A 402 0.01 -9.01 13.65
C THR A 402 -1.13 -9.21 12.64
N THR A 403 -2.27 -8.56 12.83
CA THR A 403 -3.25 -8.44 11.76
C THR A 403 -2.77 -7.40 10.78
N PRO A 404 -2.65 -7.70 9.48
CA PRO A 404 -2.51 -6.67 8.48
C PRO A 404 -3.59 -5.62 8.75
N PRO A 405 -3.28 -4.31 8.71
CA PRO A 405 -4.35 -3.35 8.62
C PRO A 405 -5.21 -3.83 7.46
N PRO A 406 -6.55 -3.82 7.57
CA PRO A 406 -7.37 -4.06 6.41
C PRO A 406 -6.82 -3.13 5.34
N THR A 407 -6.24 -3.69 4.28
CA THR A 407 -5.77 -2.89 3.15
C THR A 407 -6.99 -2.15 2.68
N ASN A 408 -7.03 -0.82 2.98
CA ASN A 408 -8.16 -0.03 2.53
C ASN A 408 -8.30 -0.28 1.05
N ASP A 409 -9.48 -0.63 0.61
CA ASP A 409 -9.77 -0.83 -0.80
C ASP A 409 -11.16 -0.27 -1.13
N PHE A 410 -11.34 0.05 -2.39
CA PHE A 410 -12.58 0.60 -2.88
C PHE A 410 -12.86 0.10 -4.29
N SER A 411 -14.10 0.23 -4.73
CA SER A 411 -14.51 -0.02 -6.10
C SER A 411 -15.10 1.25 -6.72
N VAL A 412 -15.08 1.31 -8.04
CA VAL A 412 -15.74 2.34 -8.85
C VAL A 412 -16.72 1.65 -9.79
N SER A 413 -17.91 2.19 -9.90
CA SER A 413 -18.95 1.75 -10.84
C SER A 413 -19.62 2.94 -11.48
N VAL A 414 -20.22 2.75 -12.64
CA VAL A 414 -20.97 3.79 -13.37
C VAL A 414 -22.34 3.25 -13.78
N SER A 415 -23.37 4.04 -13.60
CA SER A 415 -24.75 3.67 -13.96
C SER A 415 -25.53 4.89 -14.48
N PRO A 416 -26.15 4.79 -15.66
CA PRO A 416 -26.08 3.68 -16.61
C PRO A 416 -24.65 3.51 -17.16
N THR A 417 -24.32 2.32 -17.69
CA THR A 417 -23.01 2.00 -18.25
C THR A 417 -22.82 2.53 -19.68
N SER A 418 -23.86 3.13 -20.25
CA SER A 418 -23.83 3.72 -21.59
C SER A 418 -24.80 4.88 -21.71
N GLY A 419 -24.55 5.73 -22.69
CA GLY A 419 -25.46 6.81 -23.07
C GLY A 419 -25.21 7.26 -24.50
N SER A 420 -26.24 7.90 -25.10
CA SER A 420 -26.21 8.40 -26.47
C SER A 420 -26.60 9.86 -26.52
N THR A 421 -25.89 10.64 -27.31
CA THR A 421 -26.20 12.06 -27.55
C THR A 421 -25.86 12.45 -28.98
N ALA A 422 -26.50 13.52 -29.49
CA ALA A 422 -26.08 14.15 -30.72
C ALA A 422 -24.81 15.01 -30.49
N PRO A 423 -24.06 15.35 -31.56
CA PRO A 423 -23.00 16.35 -31.46
C PRO A 423 -23.55 17.69 -30.88
N GLY A 424 -22.84 18.28 -29.93
CA GLY A 424 -23.27 19.46 -29.17
C GLY A 424 -24.18 19.18 -27.99
N GLY A 425 -24.57 17.93 -27.74
CA GLY A 425 -25.39 17.53 -26.61
C GLY A 425 -24.56 16.99 -25.43
N SER A 426 -25.25 16.58 -24.38
CA SER A 426 -24.63 16.00 -23.18
C SER A 426 -25.36 14.74 -22.69
N VAL A 427 -24.63 13.91 -21.97
CA VAL A 427 -25.16 12.75 -21.23
C VAL A 427 -24.69 12.81 -19.79
N THR A 428 -25.47 12.21 -18.89
CA THR A 428 -25.12 12.10 -17.48
C THR A 428 -25.15 10.65 -17.02
N ALA A 429 -24.32 10.33 -16.04
CA ALA A 429 -24.33 9.05 -15.35
C ALA A 429 -23.93 9.24 -13.88
N THR A 430 -24.36 8.34 -13.02
CA THR A 430 -23.91 8.29 -11.62
C THR A 430 -22.66 7.43 -11.53
N VAL A 431 -21.57 7.99 -11.02
CA VAL A 431 -20.37 7.24 -10.65
C VAL A 431 -20.44 6.98 -9.14
N ALA A 432 -20.57 5.73 -8.76
CA ALA A 432 -20.62 5.32 -7.36
C ALA A 432 -19.29 4.69 -6.96
N THR A 433 -18.87 4.96 -5.74
CA THR A 433 -17.73 4.30 -5.09
C THR A 433 -18.25 3.49 -3.91
N ALA A 434 -17.61 2.35 -3.62
CA ALA A 434 -17.90 1.58 -2.42
C ALA A 434 -16.61 1.21 -1.71
N THR A 435 -16.57 1.32 -0.37
CA THR A 435 -15.49 0.76 0.42
C THR A 435 -15.61 -0.76 0.38
N THR A 436 -14.63 -1.45 -0.22
CA THR A 436 -14.63 -2.90 -0.36
C THR A 436 -13.82 -3.57 0.75
N ASN A 437 -12.91 -2.81 1.38
CA ASN A 437 -12.16 -3.25 2.55
C ASN A 437 -11.66 -2.05 3.36
N GLY A 438 -11.49 -2.23 4.67
CA GLY A 438 -10.91 -1.23 5.58
C GLY A 438 -11.74 0.02 5.78
N SER A 439 -11.07 1.16 5.91
CA SER A 439 -11.70 2.47 6.14
C SER A 439 -12.02 3.19 4.83
N ALA A 440 -13.04 4.03 4.86
CA ALA A 440 -13.41 4.87 3.72
C ALA A 440 -12.25 5.82 3.35
N GLN A 441 -12.05 6.02 2.04
CA GLN A 441 -10.95 6.82 1.48
C GLN A 441 -11.50 7.99 0.66
N SER A 442 -10.73 9.06 0.57
CA SER A 442 -10.98 10.15 -0.39
C SER A 442 -10.59 9.68 -1.79
N VAL A 443 -11.55 9.66 -2.71
CA VAL A 443 -11.39 9.18 -4.09
C VAL A 443 -11.55 10.35 -5.05
N SER A 444 -10.49 10.69 -5.77
CA SER A 444 -10.51 11.69 -6.85
C SER A 444 -10.94 11.03 -8.16
N LEU A 445 -11.92 11.63 -8.87
CA LEU A 445 -12.50 11.08 -10.09
C LEU A 445 -11.95 11.77 -11.33
N ALA A 446 -11.68 11.00 -12.39
CA ALA A 446 -11.24 11.48 -13.68
C ALA A 446 -11.82 10.62 -14.83
N ALA A 447 -11.82 11.15 -16.05
CA ALA A 447 -12.22 10.41 -17.25
C ALA A 447 -11.14 10.53 -18.34
N SER A 448 -10.97 9.47 -19.12
CA SER A 448 -10.07 9.41 -20.27
C SER A 448 -10.71 8.63 -21.42
N GLY A 449 -10.12 8.73 -22.63
CA GLY A 449 -10.69 8.07 -23.81
C GLY A 449 -11.88 8.81 -24.43
N LEU A 450 -12.06 10.10 -24.12
CA LEU A 450 -13.07 10.94 -24.75
C LEU A 450 -12.74 11.23 -26.22
N PRO A 451 -13.75 11.30 -27.12
CA PRO A 451 -13.53 11.75 -28.49
C PRO A 451 -13.11 13.23 -28.54
N SER A 452 -12.48 13.62 -29.64
CA SER A 452 -12.11 15.02 -29.88
C SER A 452 -13.34 15.93 -29.79
N GLY A 453 -13.20 17.04 -29.05
CA GLY A 453 -14.29 18.00 -28.83
C GLY A 453 -15.27 17.60 -27.73
N ALA A 454 -15.04 16.49 -27.01
CA ALA A 454 -15.82 16.14 -25.82
C ALA A 454 -15.05 16.44 -24.53
N THR A 455 -15.79 16.80 -23.47
CA THR A 455 -15.27 17.05 -22.12
C THR A 455 -16.08 16.26 -21.11
N ALA A 456 -15.45 15.89 -19.99
CA ALA A 456 -16.12 15.26 -18.86
C ALA A 456 -15.92 16.08 -17.59
N SER A 457 -16.94 16.13 -16.75
CA SER A 457 -16.89 16.74 -15.43
C SER A 457 -17.58 15.87 -14.40
N PHE A 458 -17.12 15.97 -13.14
CA PHE A 458 -17.66 15.24 -12.00
C PHE A 458 -18.13 16.22 -10.93
N ASN A 459 -19.31 16.02 -10.40
CA ASN A 459 -19.83 16.83 -9.30
C ASN A 459 -20.39 15.95 -8.18
N PRO A 460 -19.68 15.88 -7.03
CA PRO A 460 -18.35 16.46 -6.73
C PRO A 460 -17.19 15.72 -7.45
N ALA A 461 -16.06 16.40 -7.69
CA ALA A 461 -14.87 15.80 -8.32
C ALA A 461 -14.12 14.83 -7.40
N THR A 462 -14.35 14.91 -6.09
CA THR A 462 -13.79 14.02 -5.08
C THR A 462 -14.91 13.56 -4.15
N VAL A 463 -14.96 12.25 -3.87
CA VAL A 463 -15.94 11.63 -2.98
C VAL A 463 -15.24 10.79 -1.92
N THR A 464 -15.86 10.64 -0.75
CA THR A 464 -15.46 9.58 0.19
C THR A 464 -16.01 8.25 -0.33
N SER A 465 -15.20 7.17 -0.31
CA SER A 465 -15.65 5.84 -0.78
C SER A 465 -16.87 5.38 0.00
N GLY A 466 -17.89 4.94 -0.72
CA GLY A 466 -19.28 4.79 -0.25
C GLY A 466 -20.20 5.90 -0.74
N GLY A 467 -19.65 7.00 -1.26
CA GLY A 467 -20.39 8.11 -1.87
C GLY A 467 -20.48 7.99 -3.39
N SER A 468 -21.14 8.98 -4.00
CA SER A 468 -21.33 9.04 -5.44
C SER A 468 -21.11 10.45 -6.00
N SER A 469 -20.86 10.53 -7.30
CA SER A 469 -20.70 11.76 -8.09
C SER A 469 -21.52 11.67 -9.36
N THR A 470 -21.97 12.81 -9.85
CA THR A 470 -22.61 12.91 -11.18
C THR A 470 -21.52 13.17 -12.21
N LEU A 471 -21.33 12.23 -13.14
CA LEU A 471 -20.56 12.41 -14.36
C LEU A 471 -21.44 13.13 -15.39
N THR A 472 -20.91 14.19 -16.00
CA THR A 472 -21.50 14.82 -17.18
C THR A 472 -20.47 14.81 -18.30
N ILE A 473 -20.82 14.19 -19.44
CA ILE A 473 -20.00 14.26 -20.66
C ILE A 473 -20.73 15.19 -21.66
N THR A 474 -20.05 16.23 -22.08
CA THR A 474 -20.57 17.22 -23.07
C THR A 474 -19.77 17.08 -24.35
N THR A 475 -20.45 17.01 -25.48
CA THR A 475 -19.86 16.96 -26.82
C THR A 475 -19.97 18.34 -27.49
N SER A 476 -19.03 18.67 -28.36
CA SER A 476 -19.14 19.84 -29.26
C SER A 476 -19.88 19.47 -30.54
N ALA A 477 -20.32 20.49 -31.28
CA ALA A 477 -20.93 20.27 -32.59
C ALA A 477 -20.02 19.57 -33.60
N SER A 478 -18.71 19.63 -33.40
CA SER A 478 -17.69 18.96 -34.22
C SER A 478 -17.26 17.59 -33.71
N THR A 479 -17.82 17.09 -32.60
CA THR A 479 -17.48 15.76 -32.07
C THR A 479 -17.91 14.68 -33.08
N PRO A 480 -16.97 13.80 -33.54
CA PRO A 480 -17.29 12.80 -34.53
C PRO A 480 -18.33 11.79 -34.04
N ALA A 481 -19.20 11.35 -34.96
CA ALA A 481 -20.14 10.27 -34.68
C ALA A 481 -19.37 8.96 -34.47
N GLY A 482 -19.80 8.13 -33.50
CA GLY A 482 -19.17 6.87 -33.16
C GLY A 482 -19.48 6.42 -31.77
N THR A 483 -19.02 5.22 -31.40
CA THR A 483 -19.10 4.71 -30.04
C THR A 483 -17.70 4.67 -29.42
N TYR A 484 -17.56 5.28 -28.25
CA TYR A 484 -16.31 5.51 -27.54
C TYR A 484 -16.33 4.86 -26.17
N ALA A 485 -15.31 4.07 -25.86
CA ALA A 485 -15.11 3.51 -24.53
C ALA A 485 -14.41 4.56 -23.65
N VAL A 486 -15.19 5.24 -22.81
CA VAL A 486 -14.67 6.24 -21.85
C VAL A 486 -14.29 5.50 -20.56
N THR A 487 -13.03 5.61 -20.15
CA THR A 487 -12.53 5.04 -18.90
C THR A 487 -12.75 6.08 -17.79
N ILE A 488 -13.55 5.70 -16.79
CA ILE A 488 -13.75 6.45 -15.56
C ILE A 488 -12.76 5.89 -14.53
N SER A 489 -11.88 6.72 -13.99
CA SER A 489 -10.91 6.36 -12.98
C SER A 489 -11.20 7.04 -11.65
N GLY A 490 -11.14 6.29 -10.56
CA GLY A 490 -11.10 6.80 -9.20
C GLY A 490 -9.74 6.51 -8.59
N THR A 491 -9.06 7.51 -8.07
CA THR A 491 -7.73 7.38 -7.45
C THR A 491 -7.79 7.74 -5.98
N ALA A 492 -7.28 6.85 -5.13
CA ALA A 492 -7.17 7.02 -3.69
C ALA A 492 -5.79 6.54 -3.20
N ALA A 493 -5.53 6.61 -1.89
CA ALA A 493 -4.29 6.13 -1.30
C ALA A 493 -4.03 4.63 -1.57
N SER A 494 -5.08 3.81 -1.71
CA SER A 494 -4.98 2.38 -2.04
C SER A 494 -4.74 2.08 -3.54
N GLY A 495 -4.63 3.10 -4.38
CA GLY A 495 -4.40 2.97 -5.82
C GLY A 495 -5.55 3.48 -6.68
N THR A 496 -5.56 3.08 -7.95
CA THR A 496 -6.57 3.51 -8.93
C THR A 496 -7.48 2.34 -9.31
N LYS A 497 -8.80 2.60 -9.33
CA LYS A 497 -9.84 1.67 -9.82
C LYS A 497 -10.54 2.30 -11.00
N THR A 498 -11.02 1.49 -11.93
CA THR A 498 -11.63 1.97 -13.18
C THR A 498 -12.99 1.32 -13.46
N ALA A 499 -13.84 2.06 -14.15
CA ALA A 499 -15.07 1.58 -14.76
C ALA A 499 -15.17 2.09 -16.19
N THR A 500 -15.84 1.37 -17.08
CA THR A 500 -16.00 1.78 -18.48
C THR A 500 -17.41 2.29 -18.72
N TYR A 501 -17.50 3.44 -19.39
CA TYR A 501 -18.74 4.04 -19.89
C TYR A 501 -18.74 4.07 -21.42
N SER A 502 -19.78 3.53 -22.06
CA SER A 502 -19.91 3.55 -23.51
C SER A 502 -20.67 4.80 -23.98
N LEU A 503 -19.95 5.78 -24.52
CA LEU A 503 -20.53 6.98 -25.10
C LEU A 503 -20.82 6.74 -26.58
N THR A 504 -22.09 6.87 -27.01
CA THR A 504 -22.45 6.89 -28.43
C THR A 504 -22.79 8.31 -28.85
N VAL A 505 -22.00 8.87 -29.76
CA VAL A 505 -22.32 10.13 -30.45
C VAL A 505 -23.04 9.77 -31.74
N THR A 506 -24.31 10.11 -31.82
CA THR A 506 -25.12 9.82 -33.01
C THR A 506 -24.70 10.73 -34.18
N GLY A 507 -24.77 10.25 -35.40
CA GLY A 507 -24.57 11.10 -36.55
C GLY A 507 -25.59 12.26 -36.53
N ALA A 508 -25.19 13.47 -36.94
CA ALA A 508 -26.16 14.51 -37.28
C ALA A 508 -27.18 13.87 -38.22
N GLY A 509 -28.46 13.93 -37.83
CA GLY A 509 -29.51 13.21 -38.53
C GLY A 509 -29.55 13.56 -40.02
N GLY A 510 -28.70 12.87 -40.77
CA GLY A 510 -28.85 12.80 -42.22
C GLY A 510 -30.08 11.96 -42.52
N CYS A 511 -30.88 12.37 -43.44
CA CYS A 511 -32.04 11.61 -43.88
C CYS A 511 -31.63 10.17 -44.25
N THR A 512 -31.83 9.22 -43.32
CA THR A 512 -31.56 7.79 -43.56
C THR A 512 -32.73 7.14 -44.29
N GLY A 513 -32.99 7.62 -45.50
CA GLY A 513 -33.90 6.98 -46.44
C GLY A 513 -33.19 6.84 -47.76
N ALA A 514 -32.76 5.64 -48.11
CA ALA A 514 -32.30 5.34 -49.44
C ALA A 514 -33.50 5.49 -50.37
N GLY A 515 -33.64 6.63 -51.04
CA GLY A 515 -34.69 6.91 -52.00
C GLY A 515 -35.01 8.40 -52.09
N GLN A 516 -35.32 8.83 -53.29
CA GLN A 516 -35.81 10.14 -53.59
C GLN A 516 -37.15 10.37 -52.83
N LYS A 517 -37.15 11.27 -51.84
CA LYS A 517 -38.38 11.60 -51.07
C LYS A 517 -39.15 12.78 -51.61
N LEU A 518 -38.57 13.49 -52.54
CA LEU A 518 -39.26 14.56 -53.24
C LEU A 518 -39.93 13.99 -54.48
N GLY A 519 -41.23 14.16 -54.59
CA GLY A 519 -42.01 13.62 -55.69
C GLY A 519 -41.64 14.24 -57.04
N ASN A 520 -40.98 15.38 -57.06
CA ASN A 520 -40.46 16.03 -58.25
C ASN A 520 -39.08 16.65 -57.95
N PRO A 521 -38.00 15.87 -57.97
CA PRO A 521 -36.68 16.30 -57.55
C PRO A 521 -36.04 17.34 -58.49
N GLY A 522 -36.41 17.37 -59.74
CA GLY A 522 -35.93 18.33 -60.73
C GLY A 522 -36.80 19.55 -60.87
N PHE A 523 -37.93 19.61 -60.15
CA PHE A 523 -38.95 20.68 -60.25
C PHE A 523 -39.59 20.87 -61.66
N GLU A 524 -39.43 19.86 -62.54
CA GLU A 524 -39.92 19.97 -63.97
C GLU A 524 -41.41 19.92 -64.06
N SER A 525 -42.12 19.43 -63.03
CA SER A 525 -43.58 19.32 -63.00
C SER A 525 -44.29 20.56 -62.37
N GLY A 526 -43.57 21.61 -62.10
CA GLY A 526 -44.13 22.81 -61.44
C GLY A 526 -44.66 22.48 -60.05
N ASN A 527 -45.80 23.09 -59.67
CA ASN A 527 -46.39 22.87 -58.33
C ASN A 527 -47.40 21.72 -58.24
N THR A 528 -47.38 20.76 -59.16
CA THR A 528 -48.36 19.65 -59.16
C THR A 528 -48.16 18.67 -58.05
N VAL A 529 -46.98 18.58 -57.54
CA VAL A 529 -46.59 17.63 -56.44
C VAL A 529 -46.24 18.36 -55.12
N TRP A 530 -46.15 19.71 -55.18
CA TRP A 530 -45.73 20.52 -54.03
C TRP A 530 -46.83 21.53 -53.67
N SER A 531 -47.12 21.67 -52.38
CA SER A 531 -47.90 22.77 -51.86
C SER A 531 -47.00 23.92 -51.42
N SER A 532 -47.26 25.15 -51.84
CA SER A 532 -46.52 26.31 -51.35
C SER A 532 -47.46 27.28 -50.64
N THR A 533 -46.98 27.88 -49.58
CA THR A 533 -47.64 28.95 -48.85
C THR A 533 -47.06 30.28 -49.25
N SER A 534 -47.06 30.85 -50.24
CA SER A 534 -46.51 32.17 -50.60
C SER A 534 -45.60 32.24 -51.84
N GLY A 535 -45.95 31.47 -52.88
CA GLY A 535 -45.23 31.60 -54.13
C GLY A 535 -43.77 31.16 -54.14
N VAL A 536 -43.41 30.27 -53.18
CA VAL A 536 -42.05 29.74 -53.08
C VAL A 536 -41.69 28.82 -54.26
N ILE A 537 -42.71 28.19 -54.86
CA ILE A 537 -42.56 27.38 -56.06
C ILE A 537 -43.45 28.03 -57.17
N GLY A 538 -42.81 28.61 -58.13
CA GLY A 538 -43.45 29.26 -59.26
C GLY A 538 -42.89 28.80 -60.61
N GLN A 539 -43.52 29.10 -61.69
CA GLN A 539 -42.95 28.94 -63.03
C GLN A 539 -41.93 30.06 -63.27
N TYR A 540 -40.77 29.69 -63.70
CA TYR A 540 -39.75 30.64 -64.13
C TYR A 540 -39.91 30.94 -65.63
N GLY A 541 -39.64 32.14 -66.00
CA GLY A 541 -39.66 32.52 -67.40
C GLY A 541 -38.59 31.84 -68.23
N SER A 542 -38.67 31.98 -69.55
CA SER A 542 -37.79 31.33 -70.52
C SER A 542 -36.27 31.66 -70.34
N SER A 543 -35.91 32.55 -69.40
CA SER A 543 -34.53 32.89 -69.08
C SER A 543 -33.88 31.96 -67.98
N GLY A 544 -34.69 31.08 -67.32
CA GLY A 544 -34.18 30.15 -66.32
C GLY A 544 -33.67 30.78 -65.03
N GLN A 545 -33.93 32.05 -64.75
CA GLN A 545 -33.50 32.70 -63.49
C GLN A 545 -34.71 32.90 -62.56
N PRO A 546 -34.61 32.64 -61.29
CA PRO A 546 -35.63 32.94 -60.29
C PRO A 546 -35.83 34.47 -60.20
N PRO A 547 -36.99 34.91 -59.78
CA PRO A 547 -37.27 36.34 -59.53
C PRO A 547 -36.43 36.85 -58.35
#